data_8513b54b1110e7f6f31db3f16056006b
#
_entry.id   8513b54b1110e7f6f31db3f16056006b
#
_cell.length_a   1.000
_cell.length_b   1.000
_cell.length_c   1.000
_cell.angle_alpha   90.00
_cell.angle_beta   90.00
_cell.angle_gamma   90.00
#
_symmetry.space_group_name_H-M   'P 1'
#
loop_
_entity.id
_entity.type
_entity.pdbx_description
1 polymer ?
#
loop_
_entity_poly.entity_id
_entity_poly.type
_entity_poly.pdbx_seq_one_letter_code
_entity_poly.pdbx_strand_id
1 'polypeptide(L)'
;KPLAENYEDALEMVHAADKSKKINMVNFTYRESSAYQKLVEIIKAGEIGIPRHVSACYYQSWLTSNKWGEWREEDKWLWRLSTQHGSNGALGDTGVHIFDFAVNAVGDIKQIFADLKTYHDKGDKIKNYVLDANDGFNSLVRFENGAIGTITNSRYATGHANSLILEVFGTKGGLKVELDEERNKWSTLHICQNENINKMSWEIVECSKTPSNYQNFIKSIQTNKNLQPDFNQGAKIQKIIDSCIKSNDNNSWIDINKM
;
A
#
# COMPACT_ATOMS: atom_id res chain seq x y z
N LYS A 1 3.59 -7.39 8.54
CA LYS A 1 2.51 -7.19 7.57
C LYS A 1 2.70 -8.15 6.39
N PRO A 2 1.65 -8.60 5.75
CA PRO A 2 0.23 -8.39 6.09
C PRO A 2 -0.14 -8.85 7.49
N LEU A 3 -1.40 -8.63 7.91
CA LEU A 3 -1.87 -9.09 9.23
C LEU A 3 -1.99 -10.61 9.26
N ALA A 4 -2.48 -11.21 8.17
CA ALA A 4 -2.63 -12.64 7.97
C ALA A 4 -2.48 -12.98 6.47
N GLU A 5 -2.53 -14.24 6.10
CA GLU A 5 -2.43 -14.70 4.71
C GLU A 5 -3.75 -14.49 3.94
N ASN A 6 -4.89 -14.45 4.64
CA ASN A 6 -6.22 -14.23 4.08
C ASN A 6 -7.10 -13.41 5.03
N TYR A 7 -8.27 -12.98 4.56
CA TYR A 7 -9.18 -12.13 5.31
C TYR A 7 -9.85 -12.84 6.49
N GLU A 8 -10.15 -14.12 6.37
CA GLU A 8 -10.80 -14.91 7.43
C GLU A 8 -9.88 -14.99 8.67
N ASP A 9 -8.63 -15.37 8.48
CA ASP A 9 -7.62 -15.38 9.55
C ASP A 9 -7.39 -13.99 10.13
N ALA A 10 -7.40 -12.95 9.28
CA ALA A 10 -7.27 -11.58 9.75
C ALA A 10 -8.44 -11.17 10.66
N LEU A 11 -9.67 -11.60 10.36
CA LEU A 11 -10.83 -11.38 11.23
C LEU A 11 -10.71 -12.12 12.56
N GLU A 12 -10.21 -13.36 12.55
CA GLU A 12 -9.95 -14.08 13.80
C GLU A 12 -8.96 -13.35 14.69
N MET A 13 -7.90 -12.77 14.10
CA MET A 13 -6.94 -11.95 14.84
C MET A 13 -7.59 -10.67 15.42
N VAL A 14 -8.48 -10.01 14.67
CA VAL A 14 -9.26 -8.86 15.16
C VAL A 14 -10.12 -9.29 16.35
N HIS A 15 -10.90 -10.36 16.24
CA HIS A 15 -11.76 -10.85 17.30
C HIS A 15 -10.95 -11.22 18.57
N ALA A 16 -9.78 -11.85 18.39
CA ALA A 16 -8.90 -12.18 19.51
C ALA A 16 -8.35 -10.92 20.20
N ALA A 17 -7.96 -9.90 19.43
CA ALA A 17 -7.49 -8.62 19.94
C ALA A 17 -8.60 -7.88 20.71
N ASP A 18 -9.82 -7.82 20.17
CA ASP A 18 -10.98 -7.20 20.80
C ASP A 18 -11.36 -7.90 22.11
N LYS A 19 -11.37 -9.23 22.10
CA LYS A 19 -11.64 -10.03 23.31
C LYS A 19 -10.59 -9.81 24.40
N SER A 20 -9.33 -9.71 24.00
CA SER A 20 -8.21 -9.52 24.96
C SER A 20 -8.13 -8.09 25.47
N LYS A 21 -8.71 -7.11 24.78
CA LYS A 21 -8.62 -5.67 25.03
C LYS A 21 -7.16 -5.16 25.10
N LYS A 22 -6.28 -5.84 24.40
CA LYS A 22 -4.85 -5.47 24.35
C LYS A 22 -4.58 -4.50 23.20
N ILE A 23 -3.64 -3.61 23.43
CA ILE A 23 -3.14 -2.72 22.39
C ILE A 23 -2.53 -3.56 21.27
N ASN A 24 -2.89 -3.25 20.05
CA ASN A 24 -2.43 -3.93 18.86
C ASN A 24 -2.10 -2.91 17.76
N MET A 25 -1.17 -3.27 16.88
CA MET A 25 -0.78 -2.42 15.75
C MET A 25 -0.18 -3.28 14.63
N VAL A 26 -0.50 -2.95 13.39
CA VAL A 26 0.14 -3.51 12.19
C VAL A 26 1.23 -2.55 11.72
N ASN A 27 2.44 -3.05 11.52
CA ASN A 27 3.54 -2.18 11.08
C ASN A 27 3.47 -1.90 9.57
N PHE A 28 2.58 -1.01 9.15
CA PHE A 28 2.63 -0.37 7.83
C PHE A 28 3.69 0.74 7.87
N THR A 29 4.95 0.34 7.72
CA THR A 29 6.15 1.17 7.96
C THR A 29 6.06 2.56 7.32
N TYR A 30 5.59 2.64 6.08
CA TYR A 30 5.59 3.90 5.34
C TYR A 30 4.59 4.95 5.86
N ARG A 31 3.65 4.57 6.74
CA ARG A 31 2.78 5.54 7.42
C ARG A 31 3.52 6.53 8.29
N GLU A 32 4.74 6.22 8.73
CA GLU A 32 5.56 7.14 9.54
C GLU A 32 6.17 8.29 8.74
N SER A 33 6.12 8.24 7.40
CA SER A 33 6.61 9.30 6.54
C SER A 33 5.93 10.64 6.83
N SER A 34 6.73 11.65 7.17
CA SER A 34 6.22 12.99 7.50
C SER A 34 5.47 13.63 6.33
N ALA A 35 5.95 13.45 5.10
CA ALA A 35 5.30 13.97 3.90
C ALA A 35 3.95 13.27 3.65
N TYR A 36 3.88 11.96 3.88
CA TYR A 36 2.63 11.23 3.80
C TYR A 36 1.62 11.65 4.89
N GLN A 37 2.07 11.81 6.14
CA GLN A 37 1.22 12.28 7.23
C GLN A 37 0.65 13.68 6.91
N LYS A 38 1.49 14.58 6.36
CA LYS A 38 1.05 15.92 5.96
C LYS A 38 0.07 15.88 4.80
N LEU A 39 0.26 14.99 3.81
CA LEU A 39 -0.70 14.77 2.73
C LEU A 39 -2.08 14.37 3.30
N VAL A 40 -2.10 13.41 4.22
CA VAL A 40 -3.34 12.94 4.86
C VAL A 40 -4.02 14.07 5.65
N GLU A 41 -3.25 14.89 6.36
CA GLU A 41 -3.74 16.08 7.08
C GLU A 41 -4.44 17.06 6.13
N ILE A 42 -3.78 17.43 5.02
CA ILE A 42 -4.30 18.38 4.01
C ILE A 42 -5.60 17.83 3.38
N ILE A 43 -5.65 16.54 3.04
CA ILE A 43 -6.86 15.93 2.48
C ILE A 43 -8.00 15.97 3.50
N LYS A 44 -7.74 15.60 4.75
CA LYS A 44 -8.74 15.61 5.83
C LYS A 44 -9.24 17.00 6.17
N ALA A 45 -8.38 18.00 6.06
CA ALA A 45 -8.76 19.41 6.21
C ALA A 45 -9.60 19.95 5.04
N GLY A 46 -9.71 19.18 3.93
CA GLY A 46 -10.48 19.58 2.74
C GLY A 46 -9.78 20.64 1.88
N GLU A 47 -8.50 20.87 2.05
CA GLU A 47 -7.76 21.93 1.36
C GLU A 47 -7.73 21.74 -0.17
N ILE A 48 -7.66 20.47 -0.64
CA ILE A 48 -7.75 20.16 -2.08
C ILE A 48 -9.20 19.94 -2.55
N GLY A 49 -10.18 20.18 -1.69
CA GLY A 49 -11.59 19.89 -1.96
C GLY A 49 -11.91 18.40 -1.94
N ILE A 50 -12.89 17.99 -2.73
CA ILE A 50 -13.33 16.59 -2.81
C ILE A 50 -12.39 15.81 -3.74
N PRO A 51 -11.72 14.73 -3.26
CA PRO A 51 -10.92 13.85 -4.11
C PRO A 51 -11.74 13.31 -5.29
N ARG A 52 -11.16 13.31 -6.49
CA ARG A 52 -11.79 12.84 -7.72
C ARG A 52 -11.02 11.75 -8.41
N HIS A 53 -9.70 11.87 -8.43
CA HIS A 53 -8.83 10.88 -9.08
C HIS A 53 -7.60 10.59 -8.23
N VAL A 54 -7.22 9.32 -8.19
CA VAL A 54 -6.09 8.80 -7.41
C VAL A 54 -5.18 7.98 -8.32
N SER A 55 -3.89 8.24 -8.25
CA SER A 55 -2.86 7.41 -8.86
C SER A 55 -1.89 6.96 -7.77
N ALA A 56 -1.71 5.67 -7.60
CA ALA A 56 -0.82 5.13 -6.59
C ALA A 56 0.03 4.00 -7.15
N CYS A 57 1.32 4.00 -6.84
CA CYS A 57 2.19 2.90 -7.23
C CYS A 57 3.25 2.59 -6.18
N TYR A 58 3.66 1.30 -6.16
CA TYR A 58 4.82 0.86 -5.43
C TYR A 58 5.73 0.05 -6.36
N TYR A 59 6.89 0.60 -6.67
CA TYR A 59 7.82 0.04 -7.63
C TYR A 59 9.12 -0.42 -6.99
N GLN A 60 9.52 -1.62 -7.37
CA GLN A 60 10.80 -2.26 -7.03
C GLN A 60 11.39 -2.91 -8.28
N SER A 61 12.71 -3.12 -8.28
CA SER A 61 13.42 -3.74 -9.41
C SER A 61 14.30 -4.93 -8.99
N TRP A 62 14.04 -5.55 -7.86
CA TRP A 62 14.94 -6.61 -7.37
C TRP A 62 14.90 -7.90 -8.19
N LEU A 63 13.91 -8.08 -9.07
CA LEU A 63 13.91 -9.17 -10.04
C LEU A 63 14.77 -8.89 -11.27
N THR A 64 15.15 -7.61 -11.52
CA THR A 64 15.99 -7.19 -12.65
C THR A 64 17.36 -6.68 -12.21
N SER A 65 17.60 -6.54 -10.92
CA SER A 65 18.85 -6.02 -10.38
C SER A 65 19.33 -6.88 -9.21
N ASN A 66 20.63 -6.88 -8.98
CA ASN A 66 21.26 -7.53 -7.83
C ASN A 66 21.65 -6.55 -6.72
N LYS A 67 21.04 -5.36 -6.69
CA LYS A 67 21.33 -4.32 -5.70
C LYS A 67 21.23 -4.82 -4.26
N TRP A 68 20.25 -5.68 -3.98
CA TRP A 68 20.06 -6.27 -2.65
C TRP A 68 20.55 -7.72 -2.54
N GLY A 69 21.42 -8.15 -3.44
CA GLY A 69 21.93 -9.50 -3.57
C GLY A 69 21.36 -10.25 -4.77
N GLU A 70 21.90 -11.44 -5.03
CA GLU A 70 21.39 -12.30 -6.10
C GLU A 70 20.17 -13.08 -5.61
N TRP A 71 19.00 -12.63 -5.99
CA TRP A 71 17.73 -13.16 -5.49
C TRP A 71 17.52 -14.64 -5.80
N ARG A 72 18.13 -15.15 -6.90
CA ARG A 72 18.04 -16.57 -7.28
C ARG A 72 18.78 -17.51 -6.32
N GLU A 73 19.71 -16.98 -5.56
CA GLU A 73 20.58 -17.77 -4.67
C GLU A 73 20.12 -17.71 -3.21
N GLU A 74 19.31 -16.73 -2.84
CA GLU A 74 18.99 -16.44 -1.45
C GLU A 74 17.54 -16.77 -1.09
N ASP A 75 17.34 -17.67 -0.12
CA ASP A 75 16.01 -18.11 0.35
C ASP A 75 15.16 -16.95 0.88
N LYS A 76 15.79 -15.90 1.42
CA LYS A 76 15.08 -14.70 1.90
C LYS A 76 14.30 -13.97 0.78
N TRP A 77 14.66 -14.20 -0.50
CA TRP A 77 13.95 -13.68 -1.66
C TRP A 77 13.02 -14.72 -2.29
N LEU A 78 13.50 -15.97 -2.41
CA LEU A 78 12.82 -17.03 -3.14
C LEU A 78 11.45 -17.36 -2.56
N TRP A 79 11.30 -17.38 -1.22
CA TRP A 79 10.00 -17.65 -0.62
C TRP A 79 8.92 -16.64 -1.03
N ARG A 80 9.31 -15.37 -1.35
CA ARG A 80 8.39 -14.33 -1.80
C ARG A 80 7.80 -14.58 -3.19
N LEU A 81 8.38 -15.51 -3.94
CA LEU A 81 7.94 -15.89 -5.28
C LEU A 81 7.13 -17.19 -5.28
N SER A 82 6.89 -17.79 -4.11
CA SER A 82 6.25 -19.11 -4.01
C SER A 82 5.01 -19.07 -3.11
N THR A 83 3.86 -19.37 -3.69
CA THR A 83 2.58 -19.44 -2.95
C THR A 83 2.58 -20.57 -1.94
N GLN A 84 3.23 -21.69 -2.26
CA GLN A 84 3.38 -22.82 -1.33
C GLN A 84 4.11 -22.45 -0.03
N HIS A 85 4.90 -21.37 -0.05
CA HIS A 85 5.65 -20.89 1.11
C HIS A 85 4.95 -19.69 1.79
N GLY A 86 3.63 -19.51 1.59
CA GLY A 86 2.81 -18.49 2.23
C GLY A 86 2.91 -17.10 1.59
N SER A 87 3.44 -16.99 0.37
CA SER A 87 3.54 -15.71 -0.32
C SER A 87 2.29 -15.39 -1.13
N ASN A 88 1.69 -14.23 -0.90
CA ASN A 88 0.72 -13.62 -1.80
C ASN A 88 1.40 -12.72 -2.88
N GLY A 89 2.68 -12.98 -3.17
CA GLY A 89 3.45 -12.28 -4.20
C GLY A 89 3.69 -10.80 -3.91
N ALA A 90 3.86 -10.02 -4.95
CA ALA A 90 3.99 -8.58 -4.87
C ALA A 90 2.75 -7.91 -4.26
N LEU A 91 1.57 -8.49 -4.50
CA LEU A 91 0.30 -8.02 -3.94
C LEU A 91 0.32 -8.06 -2.40
N GLY A 92 0.68 -9.19 -1.79
CA GLY A 92 0.74 -9.37 -0.35
C GLY A 92 1.96 -8.72 0.31
N ASP A 93 3.09 -8.63 -0.39
CA ASP A 93 4.33 -8.08 0.16
C ASP A 93 4.37 -6.55 0.13
N THR A 94 4.18 -5.95 -1.02
CA THR A 94 4.29 -4.50 -1.24
C THR A 94 2.95 -3.85 -1.55
N GLY A 95 2.00 -4.58 -2.16
CA GLY A 95 0.66 -4.11 -2.44
C GLY A 95 -0.10 -3.67 -1.18
N VAL A 96 0.04 -4.38 -0.07
CA VAL A 96 -0.57 -4.00 1.22
C VAL A 96 -0.21 -2.58 1.65
N HIS A 97 1.01 -2.11 1.37
CA HIS A 97 1.43 -0.76 1.73
C HIS A 97 0.77 0.31 0.86
N ILE A 98 0.72 0.10 -0.44
CA ILE A 98 0.16 1.10 -1.35
C ILE A 98 -1.36 1.17 -1.26
N PHE A 99 -2.05 0.04 -0.99
CA PHE A 99 -3.47 0.05 -0.65
C PHE A 99 -3.74 0.77 0.67
N ASP A 100 -2.92 0.51 1.69
CA ASP A 100 -3.03 1.22 2.97
C ASP A 100 -2.84 2.74 2.81
N PHE A 101 -1.88 3.17 1.96
CA PHE A 101 -1.70 4.58 1.63
C PHE A 101 -2.94 5.20 1.02
N ALA A 102 -3.48 4.58 -0.03
CA ALA A 102 -4.64 5.11 -0.73
C ALA A 102 -5.87 5.16 0.18
N VAL A 103 -6.16 4.08 0.91
CA VAL A 103 -7.32 3.98 1.80
C VAL A 103 -7.23 4.98 2.95
N ASN A 104 -6.08 5.09 3.61
CA ASN A 104 -5.94 6.02 4.73
C ASN A 104 -5.96 7.51 4.32
N ALA A 105 -5.53 7.82 3.10
CA ALA A 105 -5.53 9.19 2.59
C ALA A 105 -6.88 9.61 2.01
N VAL A 106 -7.53 8.74 1.23
CA VAL A 106 -8.68 9.09 0.40
C VAL A 106 -10.00 8.56 0.96
N GLY A 107 -9.96 7.38 1.60
CA GLY A 107 -11.14 6.68 2.13
C GLY A 107 -11.27 5.26 1.61
N ASP A 108 -12.31 4.58 2.00
CA ASP A 108 -12.51 3.16 1.71
C ASP A 108 -12.78 2.89 0.23
N ILE A 109 -12.19 1.80 -0.29
CA ILE A 109 -12.44 1.30 -1.64
C ILE A 109 -13.74 0.50 -1.63
N LYS A 110 -14.67 0.88 -2.49
CA LYS A 110 -15.96 0.22 -2.69
C LYS A 110 -15.86 -0.95 -3.65
N GLN A 111 -15.19 -0.73 -4.79
CA GLN A 111 -15.08 -1.73 -5.85
C GLN A 111 -13.67 -1.75 -6.41
N ILE A 112 -13.22 -2.94 -6.80
CA ILE A 112 -11.91 -3.15 -7.39
C ILE A 112 -11.99 -4.10 -8.59
N PHE A 113 -11.20 -3.79 -9.64
CA PHE A 113 -10.84 -4.70 -10.72
C PHE A 113 -9.32 -4.82 -10.73
N ALA A 114 -8.79 -6.03 -10.69
CA ALA A 114 -7.35 -6.27 -10.62
C ALA A 114 -6.91 -7.34 -11.65
N ASP A 115 -5.71 -7.11 -12.20
CA ASP A 115 -4.98 -8.04 -13.06
C ASP A 115 -3.62 -8.30 -12.39
N LEU A 116 -3.40 -9.55 -11.97
CA LEU A 116 -2.19 -10.02 -11.32
C LEU A 116 -1.33 -10.79 -12.31
N LYS A 117 -0.04 -10.53 -12.32
CA LYS A 117 0.86 -11.17 -13.27
C LYS A 117 2.05 -11.84 -12.60
N THR A 118 2.26 -13.09 -12.97
CA THR A 118 3.50 -13.85 -12.76
C THR A 118 4.23 -13.94 -14.09
N TYR A 119 5.49 -13.56 -14.14
CA TYR A 119 6.30 -13.55 -15.37
C TYR A 119 7.17 -14.79 -15.52
N HIS A 120 7.21 -15.65 -14.52
CA HIS A 120 7.88 -16.96 -14.61
C HIS A 120 6.97 -17.96 -15.35
N ASP A 121 7.58 -18.89 -16.07
CA ASP A 121 6.82 -19.94 -16.74
C ASP A 121 6.20 -20.90 -15.71
N LYS A 122 5.07 -21.51 -16.09
CA LYS A 122 4.36 -22.42 -15.19
C LYS A 122 5.24 -23.62 -14.85
N GLY A 123 5.54 -23.76 -13.58
CA GLY A 123 6.36 -24.84 -13.05
C GLY A 123 7.85 -24.48 -12.90
N ASP A 124 8.25 -23.26 -13.25
CA ASP A 124 9.59 -22.78 -12.94
C ASP A 124 9.90 -22.92 -11.46
N LYS A 125 11.09 -23.43 -11.18
CA LYS A 125 11.52 -23.76 -9.83
C LYS A 125 12.98 -23.42 -9.61
N ILE A 126 13.25 -22.78 -8.47
CA ILE A 126 14.60 -22.58 -7.96
C ILE A 126 14.67 -23.20 -6.58
N LYS A 127 15.62 -24.13 -6.35
CA LYS A 127 15.68 -24.95 -5.13
C LYS A 127 14.32 -25.64 -4.87
N ASN A 128 13.70 -25.36 -3.73
CA ASN A 128 12.38 -25.90 -3.35
C ASN A 128 11.21 -24.98 -3.66
N TYR A 129 11.48 -23.79 -4.23
CA TYR A 129 10.50 -22.74 -4.47
C TYR A 129 9.96 -22.81 -5.88
N VAL A 130 8.66 -23.08 -6.03
CA VAL A 130 7.95 -22.90 -7.30
C VAL A 130 7.67 -21.41 -7.45
N LEU A 131 8.01 -20.85 -8.62
CA LEU A 131 7.91 -19.41 -8.88
C LEU A 131 6.53 -19.06 -9.43
N ASP A 132 5.50 -19.17 -8.59
CA ASP A 132 4.09 -19.06 -8.97
C ASP A 132 3.35 -17.88 -8.32
N ALA A 133 3.98 -17.15 -7.40
CA ALA A 133 3.42 -15.94 -6.82
C ALA A 133 3.53 -14.76 -7.79
N ASN A 134 2.57 -13.83 -7.74
CA ASN A 134 2.57 -12.66 -8.63
C ASN A 134 3.78 -11.75 -8.42
N ASP A 135 4.33 -11.22 -9.53
CA ASP A 135 5.47 -10.31 -9.58
C ASP A 135 5.03 -8.84 -9.64
N GLY A 136 3.78 -8.61 -9.93
CA GLY A 136 3.17 -7.29 -10.01
C GLY A 136 1.67 -7.38 -10.25
N PHE A 137 1.01 -6.25 -10.14
CA PHE A 137 -0.41 -6.12 -10.44
C PHE A 137 -0.76 -4.71 -10.94
N ASN A 138 -1.86 -4.62 -11.68
CA ASN A 138 -2.54 -3.39 -11.97
C ASN A 138 -3.97 -3.49 -11.45
N SER A 139 -4.48 -2.43 -10.82
CA SER A 139 -5.86 -2.39 -10.38
C SER A 139 -6.54 -1.06 -10.69
N LEU A 140 -7.83 -1.14 -10.99
CA LEU A 140 -8.76 -0.01 -11.07
C LEU A 140 -9.60 -0.02 -9.80
N VAL A 141 -9.77 1.13 -9.17
CA VAL A 141 -10.51 1.26 -7.92
C VAL A 141 -11.59 2.33 -7.99
N ARG A 142 -12.69 2.10 -7.28
CA ARG A 142 -13.74 3.08 -6.99
C ARG A 142 -13.84 3.23 -5.49
N PHE A 143 -13.70 4.46 -5.00
CA PHE A 143 -13.81 4.77 -3.59
C PHE A 143 -15.27 5.04 -3.20
N GLU A 144 -15.59 4.87 -1.90
CA GLU A 144 -16.93 5.16 -1.37
C GLU A 144 -17.34 6.63 -1.55
N ASN A 145 -16.39 7.55 -1.53
CA ASN A 145 -16.61 8.99 -1.74
C ASN A 145 -16.80 9.38 -3.21
N GLY A 146 -16.81 8.41 -4.13
CA GLY A 146 -16.99 8.61 -5.57
C GLY A 146 -15.71 8.93 -6.36
N ALA A 147 -14.55 9.00 -5.72
CA ALA A 147 -13.27 9.07 -6.42
C ALA A 147 -13.00 7.75 -7.17
N ILE A 148 -12.27 7.84 -8.27
CA ILE A 148 -11.76 6.69 -9.02
C ILE A 148 -10.24 6.73 -9.05
N GLY A 149 -9.60 5.61 -9.35
CA GLY A 149 -8.14 5.62 -9.48
C GLY A 149 -7.52 4.31 -9.94
N THR A 150 -6.20 4.35 -9.99
CA THR A 150 -5.34 3.20 -10.28
C THR A 150 -4.41 2.95 -9.11
N ILE A 151 -4.22 1.68 -8.76
CA ILE A 151 -3.22 1.25 -7.79
C ILE A 151 -2.41 0.14 -8.43
N THR A 152 -1.10 0.32 -8.55
CA THR A 152 -0.22 -0.57 -9.31
C THR A 152 1.03 -0.94 -8.51
N ASN A 153 1.60 -2.09 -8.87
CA ASN A 153 2.84 -2.56 -8.27
C ASN A 153 3.63 -3.38 -9.28
N SER A 154 4.96 -3.32 -9.19
CA SER A 154 5.84 -4.16 -9.99
C SER A 154 7.17 -4.39 -9.28
N ARG A 155 7.68 -5.63 -9.35
CA ARG A 155 9.05 -6.01 -8.98
C ARG A 155 10.04 -5.91 -10.14
N TYR A 156 9.53 -5.58 -11.35
CA TYR A 156 10.32 -5.40 -12.58
C TYR A 156 10.50 -3.93 -12.97
N ALA A 157 10.16 -2.98 -12.10
CA ALA A 157 10.25 -1.56 -12.40
C ALA A 157 11.71 -1.07 -12.37
N THR A 158 12.47 -1.43 -13.38
CA THR A 158 13.91 -1.09 -13.52
C THR A 158 14.15 0.41 -13.33
N GLY A 159 15.14 0.76 -12.52
CA GLY A 159 15.43 2.14 -12.14
C GLY A 159 14.76 2.61 -10.85
N HIS A 160 13.87 1.78 -10.27
CA HIS A 160 13.27 2.02 -8.96
C HIS A 160 13.82 1.02 -7.94
N ALA A 161 14.29 1.51 -6.81
CA ALA A 161 14.69 0.67 -5.71
C ALA A 161 13.48 0.31 -4.83
N ASN A 162 12.92 1.30 -4.17
CA ASN A 162 11.80 1.13 -3.25
C ASN A 162 10.96 2.43 -3.29
N SER A 163 10.23 2.61 -4.39
CA SER A 163 9.55 3.86 -4.70
C SER A 163 8.04 3.73 -4.49
N LEU A 164 7.48 4.49 -3.55
CA LEU A 164 6.04 4.64 -3.37
C LEU A 164 5.63 6.04 -3.81
N ILE A 165 4.64 6.12 -4.67
CA ILE A 165 4.09 7.38 -5.16
C ILE A 165 2.58 7.35 -4.95
N LEU A 166 2.03 8.44 -4.40
CA LEU A 166 0.61 8.65 -4.29
C LEU A 166 0.28 10.06 -4.78
N GLU A 167 -0.57 10.15 -5.79
CA GLU A 167 -1.12 11.39 -6.31
C GLU A 167 -2.63 11.42 -6.06
N VAL A 168 -3.13 12.53 -5.54
CA VAL A 168 -4.56 12.73 -5.28
C VAL A 168 -4.98 14.07 -5.89
N PHE A 169 -5.91 14.01 -6.83
CA PHE A 169 -6.47 15.20 -7.50
C PHE A 169 -7.87 15.44 -6.98
N GLY A 170 -8.08 16.62 -6.40
CA GLY A 170 -9.35 17.08 -5.86
C GLY A 170 -9.94 18.23 -6.65
N THR A 171 -11.10 18.71 -6.20
CA THR A 171 -11.83 19.82 -6.87
C THR A 171 -11.18 21.18 -6.70
N LYS A 172 -10.22 21.32 -5.78
CA LYS A 172 -9.54 22.60 -5.46
C LYS A 172 -8.03 22.52 -5.51
N GLY A 173 -7.47 21.37 -5.87
CA GLY A 173 -6.02 21.20 -5.94
C GLY A 173 -5.60 19.75 -6.07
N GLY A 174 -4.29 19.53 -6.14
CA GLY A 174 -3.66 18.22 -6.20
C GLY A 174 -2.53 18.10 -5.21
N LEU A 175 -2.28 16.87 -4.78
CA LEU A 175 -1.18 16.48 -3.91
C LEU A 175 -0.42 15.32 -4.54
N LYS A 176 0.90 15.33 -4.39
CA LYS A 176 1.76 14.22 -4.74
C LYS A 176 2.75 13.98 -3.60
N VAL A 177 2.77 12.78 -3.07
CA VAL A 177 3.84 12.31 -2.20
C VAL A 177 4.68 11.26 -2.93
N GLU A 178 5.97 11.38 -2.80
CA GLU A 178 6.95 10.47 -3.37
C GLU A 178 7.92 10.05 -2.28
N LEU A 179 7.94 8.75 -1.99
CA LEU A 179 8.89 8.11 -1.10
C LEU A 179 9.85 7.32 -1.98
N ASP A 180 11.08 7.76 -2.05
CA ASP A 180 12.15 7.05 -2.75
C ASP A 180 13.36 6.93 -1.83
N GLU A 181 13.61 5.72 -1.36
CA GLU A 181 14.68 5.42 -0.41
C GLU A 181 16.07 5.80 -0.96
N GLU A 182 16.22 5.81 -2.28
CA GLU A 182 17.50 6.09 -2.93
C GLU A 182 17.75 7.55 -3.23
N ARG A 183 16.71 8.27 -3.64
CA ARG A 183 16.86 9.64 -4.15
C ARG A 183 16.88 10.69 -3.07
N ASN A 184 16.08 10.52 -2.01
CA ASN A 184 15.89 11.58 -1.01
C ASN A 184 15.88 11.11 0.44
N LYS A 185 16.29 9.92 0.73
CA LYS A 185 16.24 9.31 2.06
C LYS A 185 14.87 9.36 2.79
N TRP A 186 13.94 10.25 2.45
CA TRP A 186 12.58 10.36 3.03
C TRP A 186 11.73 11.35 2.23
N SER A 187 10.70 10.91 1.65
CA SER A 187 9.50 11.53 1.13
C SER A 187 9.47 13.04 0.88
N THR A 188 9.11 13.38 -0.33
CA THR A 188 8.77 14.76 -0.72
C THR A 188 7.26 14.88 -0.91
N LEU A 189 6.67 15.95 -0.37
CA LEU A 189 5.28 16.31 -0.62
C LEU A 189 5.23 17.52 -1.55
N HIS A 190 4.46 17.38 -2.61
CA HIS A 190 4.15 18.47 -3.54
C HIS A 190 2.67 18.82 -3.46
N ILE A 191 2.35 20.10 -3.55
CA ILE A 191 0.99 20.63 -3.61
C ILE A 191 0.82 21.56 -4.80
N CYS A 192 -0.32 21.45 -5.47
CA CYS A 192 -0.77 22.40 -6.50
C CYS A 192 -2.15 22.90 -6.11
N GLN A 193 -2.24 24.17 -5.69
CA GLN A 193 -3.48 24.81 -5.25
C GLN A 193 -3.44 26.32 -5.53
N ASN A 194 -4.57 27.01 -5.36
CA ASN A 194 -4.69 28.44 -5.51
C ASN A 194 -4.18 28.94 -6.89
N GLU A 195 -3.30 29.92 -6.92
CA GLU A 195 -2.75 30.46 -8.15
C GLU A 195 -1.92 29.45 -8.95
N ASN A 196 -1.33 28.45 -8.28
CA ASN A 196 -0.52 27.43 -8.91
C ASN A 196 -1.31 26.50 -9.82
N ILE A 197 -2.63 26.40 -9.63
CA ILE A 197 -3.51 25.65 -10.54
C ILE A 197 -3.43 26.25 -11.95
N ASN A 198 -3.54 27.59 -12.08
CA ASN A 198 -3.47 28.28 -13.38
C ASN A 198 -2.05 28.33 -13.95
N LYS A 199 -1.04 28.29 -13.09
CA LYS A 199 0.38 28.27 -13.49
C LYS A 199 0.85 26.85 -13.82
N MET A 200 0.03 25.80 -13.55
CA MET A 200 0.39 24.36 -13.69
C MET A 200 1.70 24.04 -12.96
N SER A 201 1.89 24.59 -11.77
CA SER A 201 3.12 24.45 -10.99
C SER A 201 2.88 23.78 -9.65
N TRP A 202 3.87 23.00 -9.24
CA TRP A 202 3.89 22.32 -7.94
C TRP A 202 4.81 23.05 -6.99
N GLU A 203 4.40 23.16 -5.74
CA GLU A 203 5.22 23.63 -4.62
C GLU A 203 5.60 22.45 -3.73
N ILE A 204 6.83 22.48 -3.22
CA ILE A 204 7.28 21.53 -2.21
C ILE A 204 6.80 22.00 -0.84
N VAL A 205 6.17 21.10 -0.09
CA VAL A 205 5.72 21.37 1.26
C VAL A 205 6.76 20.87 2.26
N GLU A 206 7.23 21.74 3.12
CA GLU A 206 8.09 21.35 4.24
C GLU A 206 7.26 20.55 5.27
N CYS A 207 7.78 19.40 5.67
CA CYS A 207 7.11 18.49 6.57
C CYS A 207 7.90 18.30 7.85
N SER A 208 7.31 18.66 8.99
CA SER A 208 7.90 18.40 10.30
C SER A 208 7.98 16.91 10.58
N LYS A 209 9.05 16.49 11.26
CA LYS A 209 9.27 15.08 11.61
C LYS A 209 8.10 14.54 12.45
N THR A 210 7.55 13.42 12.04
CA THR A 210 6.49 12.69 12.74
C THR A 210 7.04 11.53 13.56
N PRO A 211 6.31 11.07 14.60
CA PRO A 211 6.70 9.88 15.36
C PRO A 211 6.71 8.64 14.48
N SER A 212 7.65 7.74 14.72
CA SER A 212 7.68 6.42 14.08
C SER A 212 6.52 5.54 14.54
N ASN A 213 6.20 4.48 13.78
CA ASN A 213 5.21 3.48 14.18
C ASN A 213 5.55 2.84 15.52
N TYR A 214 6.84 2.61 15.82
CA TYR A 214 7.28 2.09 17.11
C TYR A 214 6.99 3.06 18.25
N GLN A 215 7.26 4.36 18.05
CA GLN A 215 6.92 5.40 19.04
C GLN A 215 5.41 5.51 19.24
N ASN A 216 4.62 5.42 18.16
CA ASN A 216 3.17 5.40 18.23
C ASN A 216 2.64 4.18 18.97
N PHE A 217 3.25 3.00 18.78
CA PHE A 217 2.89 1.78 19.51
C PHE A 217 3.16 1.93 21.03
N ILE A 218 4.33 2.43 21.41
CA ILE A 218 4.64 2.72 22.83
C ILE A 218 3.66 3.74 23.41
N LYS A 219 3.36 4.81 22.67
CA LYS A 219 2.36 5.81 23.08
C LYS A 219 0.97 5.19 23.26
N SER A 220 0.57 4.26 22.37
CA SER A 220 -0.69 3.53 22.50
C SER A 220 -0.76 2.75 23.82
N ILE A 221 0.33 2.08 24.20
CA ILE A 221 0.42 1.34 25.47
C ILE A 221 0.34 2.32 26.67
N GLN A 222 1.09 3.40 26.63
CA GLN A 222 1.13 4.40 27.72
C GLN A 222 -0.22 5.10 27.93
N THR A 223 -0.95 5.35 26.87
CA THR A 223 -2.24 6.05 26.92
C THR A 223 -3.43 5.09 26.97
N ASN A 224 -3.20 3.78 26.88
CA ASN A 224 -4.22 2.74 26.78
C ASN A 224 -5.25 3.00 25.65
N LYS A 225 -4.77 3.50 24.50
CA LYS A 225 -5.58 3.80 23.31
C LYS A 225 -4.91 3.24 22.08
N ASN A 226 -5.62 2.42 21.30
CA ASN A 226 -5.14 2.00 19.99
C ASN A 226 -4.98 3.22 19.08
N LEU A 227 -3.76 3.49 18.65
CA LEU A 227 -3.46 4.38 17.54
C LEU A 227 -3.43 3.56 16.24
N GLN A 228 -3.79 4.20 15.14
CA GLN A 228 -3.76 3.55 13.82
C GLN A 228 -2.31 3.40 13.31
N PRO A 229 -2.02 2.34 12.55
CA PRO A 229 -2.95 1.30 12.06
C PRO A 229 -3.07 0.12 13.02
N ASP A 230 -4.27 -0.18 13.47
CA ASP A 230 -4.59 -1.34 14.31
C ASP A 230 -4.92 -2.60 13.48
N PHE A 231 -5.34 -3.69 14.15
CA PHE A 231 -5.71 -4.93 13.48
C PHE A 231 -6.97 -4.80 12.61
N ASN A 232 -7.91 -3.90 12.94
CA ASN A 232 -9.05 -3.62 12.08
C ASN A 232 -8.60 -3.04 10.73
N GLN A 233 -7.63 -2.13 10.76
CA GLN A 233 -7.02 -1.62 9.52
C GLN A 233 -6.28 -2.73 8.76
N GLY A 234 -5.55 -3.59 9.49
CA GLY A 234 -4.88 -4.75 8.89
C GLY A 234 -5.84 -5.68 8.16
N ALA A 235 -6.95 -6.04 8.80
CA ALA A 235 -8.00 -6.88 8.22
C ALA A 235 -8.69 -6.20 7.03
N LYS A 236 -8.94 -4.88 7.10
CA LYS A 236 -9.47 -4.11 5.97
C LYS A 236 -8.55 -4.21 4.75
N ILE A 237 -7.26 -4.05 4.92
CA ILE A 237 -6.30 -4.18 3.81
C ILE A 237 -6.23 -5.62 3.31
N GLN A 238 -6.28 -6.61 4.20
CA GLN A 238 -6.32 -8.02 3.78
C GLN A 238 -7.57 -8.32 2.94
N LYS A 239 -8.73 -7.78 3.31
CA LYS A 239 -9.97 -7.91 2.51
C LYS A 239 -9.80 -7.36 1.09
N ILE A 240 -9.07 -6.24 0.93
CA ILE A 240 -8.76 -5.68 -0.39
C ILE A 240 -7.83 -6.62 -1.18
N ILE A 241 -6.81 -7.18 -0.53
CA ILE A 241 -5.90 -8.15 -1.16
C ILE A 241 -6.67 -9.37 -1.69
N ASP A 242 -7.54 -9.96 -0.86
CA ASP A 242 -8.36 -11.11 -1.27
C ASP A 242 -9.36 -10.72 -2.39
N SER A 243 -9.86 -9.48 -2.36
CA SER A 243 -10.71 -8.95 -3.44
C SER A 243 -9.94 -8.81 -4.76
N CYS A 244 -8.65 -8.45 -4.72
CA CYS A 244 -7.81 -8.42 -5.92
C CYS A 244 -7.62 -9.82 -6.51
N ILE A 245 -7.33 -10.81 -5.68
CA ILE A 245 -7.18 -12.21 -6.11
C ILE A 245 -8.49 -12.68 -6.76
N LYS A 246 -9.62 -12.49 -6.08
CA LYS A 246 -10.94 -12.88 -6.59
C LYS A 246 -11.30 -12.15 -7.90
N SER A 247 -10.92 -10.87 -8.02
CA SER A 247 -11.13 -10.09 -9.25
C SER A 247 -10.33 -10.65 -10.40
N ASN A 248 -9.06 -10.97 -10.19
CA ASN A 248 -8.19 -11.58 -11.17
C ASN A 248 -8.75 -12.94 -11.66
N ASP A 249 -9.12 -13.81 -10.72
CA ASP A 249 -9.60 -15.16 -11.03
C ASP A 249 -10.91 -15.15 -11.80
N ASN A 250 -11.81 -14.21 -11.47
CA ASN A 250 -13.13 -14.09 -12.11
C ASN A 250 -13.12 -13.13 -13.31
N ASN A 251 -12.03 -12.42 -13.56
CA ASN A 251 -11.92 -11.34 -14.55
C ASN A 251 -13.10 -10.35 -14.45
N SER A 252 -13.40 -9.89 -13.24
CA SER A 252 -14.59 -9.08 -12.96
C SER A 252 -14.37 -8.08 -11.81
N TRP A 253 -15.19 -7.02 -11.80
CA TRP A 253 -15.25 -6.11 -10.66
C TRP A 253 -15.77 -6.81 -9.41
N ILE A 254 -15.09 -6.62 -8.29
CA ILE A 254 -15.51 -7.10 -6.98
C ILE A 254 -16.01 -5.92 -6.14
N ASP A 255 -17.19 -6.06 -5.57
CA ASP A 255 -17.72 -5.15 -4.55
C ASP A 255 -17.22 -5.63 -3.18
N ILE A 256 -16.31 -4.84 -2.59
CA ILE A 256 -15.63 -5.21 -1.35
C ILE A 256 -16.61 -5.34 -0.18
N ASN A 257 -17.71 -4.60 -0.19
CA ASN A 257 -18.72 -4.67 0.88
C ASN A 257 -19.53 -5.96 0.86
N LYS A 258 -19.47 -6.71 -0.27
CA LYS A 258 -20.18 -7.98 -0.44
C LYS A 258 -19.30 -9.22 -0.27
N MET A 259 -18.08 -9.03 0.19
CA MET A 259 -17.16 -10.13 0.52
C MET A 259 -17.32 -10.57 1.96
#